data_1df11f24c6278dbcc1b74e5be7fc1165
#
_entry.id   1df11f24c6278dbcc1b74e5be7fc1165
#
_cell.length_a   1.000
_cell.length_b   1.000
_cell.length_c   1.000
_cell.angle_alpha   90.00
_cell.angle_beta   90.00
_cell.angle_gamma   90.00
#
_symmetry.space_group_name_H-M   'P 1'
#
loop_
_entity.id
_entity.type
_entity.pdbx_description
1 polymer ?
#
loop_
_entity_poly.entity_id
_entity_poly.type
_entity_poly.pdbx_seq_one_letter_code
_entity_poly.pdbx_strand_id
1 'polypeptide(L)'
;MISGTKEWAVAEINCCVGCPHNCRYCYARAAAFKNGLVDSAEQWTRMRCSDRSVPANAQRYGGQVMFPAAHDIVAENLELSIAVIDRLLAAGNRVLIVSKPDVYCIEQLCDQFNHQRSQLLFRFTITARDPAVVSFWEPNAPGYEDRLKSLKLAFARGFETSVSCEPILDIEDCIQMVEEIEAFVSHSIWLGKMKRIEERVLVDSDAAAAEVARIVSQQSDARIRLLYESLK
;
A
#
# COMPACT_ATOMS: atom_id res chain seq x y z
N MET A 1 -9.37 20.69 3.91
CA MET A 1 -8.05 20.11 3.57
C MET A 1 -8.29 18.71 3.03
N ILE A 2 -7.81 18.38 1.84
CA ILE A 2 -7.86 17.03 1.28
C ILE A 2 -6.89 16.17 2.09
N SER A 3 -7.24 14.95 2.45
CA SER A 3 -6.38 14.07 3.25
C SER A 3 -6.59 12.60 2.91
N GLY A 4 -5.58 11.78 3.20
CA GLY A 4 -5.57 10.35 2.93
C GLY A 4 -5.43 10.04 1.43
N THR A 5 -6.03 8.97 0.96
CA THR A 5 -5.94 8.52 -0.44
C THR A 5 -6.42 9.55 -1.46
N LYS A 6 -7.27 10.49 -1.04
CA LYS A 6 -7.72 11.61 -1.88
C LYS A 6 -6.63 12.62 -2.23
N GLU A 7 -5.51 12.61 -1.51
CA GLU A 7 -4.30 13.37 -1.88
C GLU A 7 -3.59 12.76 -3.09
N TRP A 8 -3.84 11.47 -3.33
CA TRP A 8 -3.11 10.69 -4.32
C TRP A 8 -3.90 10.48 -5.60
N ALA A 9 -5.23 10.41 -5.50
CA ALA A 9 -6.08 10.08 -6.65
C ALA A 9 -7.46 10.70 -6.56
N VAL A 10 -8.07 10.95 -7.71
CA VAL A 10 -9.44 11.48 -7.81
C VAL A 10 -10.51 10.39 -7.72
N ALA A 11 -10.11 9.13 -7.91
CA ALA A 11 -10.99 7.97 -7.80
C ALA A 11 -10.23 6.77 -7.23
N GLU A 12 -10.96 5.92 -6.50
CA GLU A 12 -10.47 4.70 -5.87
C GLU A 12 -11.23 3.51 -6.43
N ILE A 13 -10.52 2.53 -6.96
CA ILE A 13 -11.09 1.32 -7.55
C ILE A 13 -10.60 0.11 -6.76
N ASN A 14 -11.49 -0.85 -6.55
CA ASN A 14 -11.19 -2.14 -5.93
C ASN A 14 -11.94 -3.25 -6.66
N CYS A 15 -11.33 -4.41 -6.80
CA CYS A 15 -11.99 -5.59 -7.35
C CYS A 15 -12.19 -6.71 -6.32
N CYS A 16 -11.67 -6.53 -5.10
CA CYS A 16 -11.81 -7.52 -4.04
C CYS A 16 -12.25 -6.87 -2.72
N VAL A 17 -12.93 -7.65 -1.90
CA VAL A 17 -13.19 -7.39 -0.47
C VAL A 17 -12.36 -8.39 0.33
N GLY A 18 -11.54 -7.89 1.24
CA GLY A 18 -10.56 -8.68 1.97
C GLY A 18 -9.15 -8.52 1.44
N CYS A 19 -8.17 -8.93 2.25
CA CYS A 19 -6.75 -8.92 1.91
C CYS A 19 -6.03 -9.98 2.75
N PRO A 20 -5.24 -10.89 2.14
CA PRO A 20 -4.55 -11.95 2.88
C PRO A 20 -3.44 -11.42 3.80
N HIS A 21 -2.91 -10.21 3.56
CA HIS A 21 -1.83 -9.64 4.36
C HIS A 21 -2.20 -9.35 5.82
N ASN A 22 -3.50 -9.17 6.13
CA ASN A 22 -4.02 -9.03 7.49
C ASN A 22 -3.31 -7.99 8.37
N CYS A 23 -2.90 -6.87 7.80
CA CYS A 23 -2.20 -5.81 8.53
C CYS A 23 -3.01 -5.33 9.74
N ARG A 24 -2.36 -5.22 10.92
CA ARG A 24 -3.04 -4.85 12.18
C ARG A 24 -3.64 -3.45 12.16
N TYR A 25 -3.06 -2.52 11.42
CA TYR A 25 -3.50 -1.13 11.28
C TYR A 25 -4.44 -0.89 10.07
N CYS A 26 -4.88 -1.92 9.38
CA CYS A 26 -5.59 -1.79 8.09
C CYS A 26 -6.92 -1.04 8.23
N TYR A 27 -7.01 0.12 7.57
CA TYR A 27 -8.22 0.93 7.54
C TYR A 27 -9.37 0.26 6.79
N ALA A 28 -9.06 -0.49 5.72
CA ALA A 28 -10.06 -1.19 4.93
C ALA A 28 -10.70 -2.34 5.71
N ARG A 29 -9.87 -3.08 6.50
CA ARG A 29 -10.37 -4.09 7.43
C ARG A 29 -11.27 -3.48 8.49
N ALA A 30 -10.83 -2.39 9.13
CA ALA A 30 -11.64 -1.70 10.14
C ALA A 30 -12.97 -1.20 9.57
N ALA A 31 -12.97 -0.65 8.36
CA ALA A 31 -14.19 -0.24 7.66
C ALA A 31 -15.09 -1.44 7.30
N ALA A 32 -14.52 -2.56 6.86
CA ALA A 32 -15.26 -3.77 6.55
C ALA A 32 -15.98 -4.35 7.77
N PHE A 33 -15.32 -4.38 8.93
CA PHE A 33 -15.96 -4.74 10.21
C PHE A 33 -17.10 -3.79 10.57
N LYS A 34 -16.83 -2.49 10.53
CA LYS A 34 -17.83 -1.47 10.88
C LYS A 34 -19.07 -1.54 10.01
N ASN A 35 -18.93 -1.90 8.75
CA ASN A 35 -20.01 -1.98 7.77
C ASN A 35 -20.63 -3.38 7.68
N GLY A 36 -20.25 -4.34 8.53
CA GLY A 36 -20.79 -5.70 8.53
C GLY A 36 -20.47 -6.52 7.28
N LEU A 37 -19.40 -6.17 6.56
CA LEU A 37 -18.96 -6.90 5.37
C LEU A 37 -18.17 -8.16 5.73
N VAL A 38 -17.55 -8.17 6.89
CA VAL A 38 -16.85 -9.30 7.51
C VAL A 38 -17.05 -9.27 9.04
N ASP A 39 -17.05 -10.46 9.65
CA ASP A 39 -17.27 -10.61 11.09
C ASP A 39 -16.00 -11.04 11.85
N SER A 40 -14.96 -11.43 11.11
CA SER A 40 -13.70 -11.90 11.72
C SER A 40 -12.48 -11.58 10.85
N ALA A 41 -11.30 -11.58 11.47
CA ALA A 41 -10.03 -11.43 10.75
C ALA A 41 -9.82 -12.57 9.73
N GLU A 42 -10.31 -13.78 10.04
CA GLU A 42 -10.25 -14.92 9.12
C GLU A 42 -11.11 -14.67 7.87
N GLN A 43 -12.32 -14.12 8.02
CA GLN A 43 -13.13 -13.72 6.86
C GLN A 43 -12.48 -12.62 6.04
N TRP A 44 -11.78 -11.68 6.70
CA TRP A 44 -11.04 -10.63 6.01
C TRP A 44 -9.90 -11.19 5.18
N THR A 45 -9.15 -12.17 5.69
CA THR A 45 -8.03 -12.77 4.95
C THR A 45 -8.48 -13.66 3.80
N ARG A 46 -9.71 -14.18 3.82
CA ARG A 46 -10.33 -14.88 2.69
C ARG A 46 -10.88 -13.88 1.69
N MET A 47 -9.98 -13.39 0.84
CA MET A 47 -10.31 -12.38 -0.17
C MET A 47 -11.39 -12.87 -1.13
N ARG A 48 -12.41 -12.05 -1.34
CA ARG A 48 -13.51 -12.31 -2.30
C ARG A 48 -13.43 -11.30 -3.43
N CYS A 49 -13.10 -11.77 -4.60
CA CYS A 49 -12.90 -10.92 -5.78
C CYS A 49 -14.06 -11.03 -6.77
N SER A 50 -14.34 -9.94 -7.48
CA SER A 50 -15.39 -9.89 -8.49
C SER A 50 -15.01 -8.89 -9.59
N ASP A 51 -15.11 -9.32 -10.83
CA ASP A 51 -14.94 -8.47 -12.00
C ASP A 51 -16.08 -7.46 -12.19
N ARG A 52 -17.25 -7.71 -11.56
CA ARG A 52 -18.42 -6.81 -11.59
C ARG A 52 -18.15 -5.48 -10.91
N SER A 53 -17.13 -5.40 -10.07
CA SER A 53 -16.74 -4.17 -9.37
C SER A 53 -16.15 -3.12 -10.32
N VAL A 54 -15.73 -3.54 -11.51
CA VAL A 54 -15.19 -2.64 -12.55
C VAL A 54 -15.99 -2.85 -13.84
N PRO A 55 -16.76 -1.86 -14.27
CA PRO A 55 -17.54 -1.95 -15.50
C PRO A 55 -16.65 -2.31 -16.70
N ALA A 56 -17.17 -3.08 -17.64
CA ALA A 56 -16.46 -3.43 -18.88
C ALA A 56 -16.00 -2.17 -19.63
N ASN A 57 -16.80 -1.10 -19.56
CA ASN A 57 -16.44 0.23 -20.05
C ASN A 57 -16.10 1.11 -18.84
N ALA A 58 -14.84 1.10 -18.43
CA ALA A 58 -14.37 2.03 -17.40
C ALA A 58 -14.51 3.48 -17.90
N GLN A 59 -15.00 4.37 -17.02
CA GLN A 59 -15.07 5.78 -17.37
C GLN A 59 -13.67 6.43 -17.33
N ARG A 60 -13.49 7.49 -18.09
CA ARG A 60 -12.33 8.38 -17.96
C ARG A 60 -12.56 9.35 -16.79
N TYR A 61 -11.61 9.38 -15.86
CA TYR A 61 -11.60 10.28 -14.72
C TYR A 61 -10.79 11.54 -15.04
N GLY A 62 -11.06 12.65 -14.34
CA GLY A 62 -10.36 13.92 -14.53
C GLY A 62 -8.97 14.00 -13.87
N GLY A 63 -8.35 12.87 -13.51
CA GLY A 63 -7.06 12.77 -12.86
C GLY A 63 -6.60 11.33 -12.69
N GLN A 64 -5.63 11.11 -11.82
CA GLN A 64 -5.07 9.79 -11.53
C GLN A 64 -6.06 8.92 -10.75
N VAL A 65 -6.19 7.66 -11.14
CA VAL A 65 -7.04 6.65 -10.49
C VAL A 65 -6.17 5.73 -9.65
N MET A 66 -6.52 5.51 -8.39
CA MET A 66 -5.84 4.56 -7.50
C MET A 66 -6.47 3.17 -7.62
N PHE A 67 -5.63 2.18 -7.87
CA PHE A 67 -6.00 0.77 -7.86
C PHE A 67 -4.85 -0.10 -7.36
N PRO A 68 -5.09 -1.02 -6.43
CA PRO A 68 -6.26 -1.07 -5.56
C PRO A 68 -6.15 -0.08 -4.41
N ALA A 69 -7.28 0.28 -3.78
CA ALA A 69 -7.29 1.15 -2.61
C ALA A 69 -7.51 0.39 -1.29
N ALA A 70 -8.18 -0.76 -1.31
CA ALA A 70 -8.62 -1.47 -0.09
C ALA A 70 -8.06 -2.90 0.06
N HIS A 71 -7.28 -3.37 -0.89
CA HIS A 71 -6.60 -4.67 -0.84
C HIS A 71 -5.23 -4.56 -1.51
N ASP A 72 -4.39 -5.57 -1.39
CA ASP A 72 -3.12 -5.63 -2.12
C ASP A 72 -3.27 -6.49 -3.39
N ILE A 73 -2.34 -6.36 -4.33
CA ILE A 73 -2.20 -7.26 -5.47
C ILE A 73 -1.32 -8.43 -5.03
N VAL A 74 -1.90 -9.62 -5.11
CA VAL A 74 -1.28 -10.89 -4.73
C VAL A 74 -1.53 -11.92 -5.84
N ALA A 75 -0.84 -13.07 -5.81
CA ALA A 75 -0.96 -14.07 -6.86
C ALA A 75 -2.42 -14.51 -7.14
N GLU A 76 -3.25 -14.60 -6.08
CA GLU A 76 -4.63 -15.06 -6.18
C GLU A 76 -5.56 -14.07 -6.92
N ASN A 77 -5.23 -12.79 -6.96
CA ASN A 77 -6.05 -11.77 -7.66
C ASN A 77 -5.32 -11.12 -8.84
N LEU A 78 -4.14 -11.62 -9.21
CA LEU A 78 -3.28 -10.97 -10.20
C LEU A 78 -3.97 -10.86 -11.57
N GLU A 79 -4.53 -11.94 -12.09
CA GLU A 79 -5.22 -11.93 -13.40
C GLU A 79 -6.37 -10.92 -13.43
N LEU A 80 -7.18 -10.89 -12.37
CA LEU A 80 -8.27 -9.92 -12.26
C LEU A 80 -7.74 -8.49 -12.14
N SER A 81 -6.66 -8.30 -11.38
CA SER A 81 -6.00 -6.99 -11.24
C SER A 81 -5.47 -6.48 -12.58
N ILE A 82 -4.84 -7.35 -13.37
CA ILE A 82 -4.39 -7.05 -14.74
C ILE A 82 -5.59 -6.62 -15.61
N ALA A 83 -6.68 -7.37 -15.59
CA ALA A 83 -7.87 -7.05 -16.37
C ALA A 83 -8.50 -5.69 -15.97
N VAL A 84 -8.48 -5.36 -14.69
CA VAL A 84 -8.96 -4.05 -14.19
C VAL A 84 -8.05 -2.91 -14.65
N ILE A 85 -6.74 -3.07 -14.49
CA ILE A 85 -5.76 -2.06 -14.92
C ILE A 85 -5.87 -1.83 -16.42
N ASP A 86 -5.97 -2.89 -17.22
CA ASP A 86 -6.11 -2.80 -18.68
C ASP A 86 -7.35 -1.98 -19.07
N ARG A 87 -8.52 -2.24 -18.45
CA ARG A 87 -9.75 -1.47 -18.69
C ARG A 87 -9.58 0.01 -18.33
N LEU A 88 -8.91 0.31 -17.21
CA LEU A 88 -8.66 1.69 -16.79
C LEU A 88 -7.73 2.43 -17.77
N LEU A 89 -6.68 1.76 -18.24
CA LEU A 89 -5.74 2.31 -19.23
C LEU A 89 -6.38 2.50 -20.58
N ALA A 90 -7.18 1.52 -21.04
CA ALA A 90 -7.93 1.61 -22.30
C ALA A 90 -8.93 2.77 -22.31
N ALA A 91 -9.49 3.14 -21.15
CA ALA A 91 -10.33 4.34 -20.98
C ALA A 91 -9.52 5.65 -20.94
N GLY A 92 -8.19 5.59 -21.09
CA GLY A 92 -7.31 6.76 -21.11
C GLY A 92 -7.00 7.34 -19.73
N ASN A 93 -7.09 6.55 -18.66
CA ASN A 93 -6.70 6.98 -17.31
C ASN A 93 -5.20 6.81 -17.09
N ARG A 94 -4.66 7.62 -16.17
CA ARG A 94 -3.42 7.29 -15.46
C ARG A 94 -3.77 6.48 -14.21
N VAL A 95 -3.03 5.41 -13.95
CA VAL A 95 -3.32 4.50 -12.83
C VAL A 95 -2.16 4.54 -11.83
N LEU A 96 -2.51 4.83 -10.58
CA LEU A 96 -1.64 4.68 -9.42
C LEU A 96 -1.86 3.29 -8.82
N ILE A 97 -0.88 2.41 -8.97
CA ILE A 97 -0.91 1.08 -8.36
C ILE A 97 -0.31 1.18 -6.96
N VAL A 98 -1.12 0.89 -5.93
CA VAL A 98 -0.68 0.92 -4.53
C VAL A 98 -0.76 -0.48 -3.94
N SER A 99 0.36 -1.02 -3.50
CA SER A 99 0.41 -2.36 -2.90
C SER A 99 1.66 -2.52 -2.01
N LYS A 100 1.61 -3.49 -1.09
CA LYS A 100 2.79 -4.13 -0.52
C LYS A 100 3.24 -5.18 -1.53
N PRO A 101 4.30 -4.89 -2.30
CA PRO A 101 4.56 -5.63 -3.52
C PRO A 101 5.13 -7.02 -3.25
N ASP A 102 4.63 -7.98 -4.00
CA ASP A 102 5.24 -9.28 -4.24
C ASP A 102 6.02 -9.24 -5.56
N VAL A 103 7.24 -9.76 -5.56
CA VAL A 103 8.16 -9.67 -6.72
C VAL A 103 7.55 -10.29 -7.97
N TYR A 104 6.94 -11.47 -7.83
CA TYR A 104 6.30 -12.15 -8.95
C TYR A 104 5.16 -11.33 -9.56
N CYS A 105 4.29 -10.78 -8.71
CA CYS A 105 3.18 -9.94 -9.17
C CYS A 105 3.68 -8.70 -9.90
N ILE A 106 4.73 -8.04 -9.38
CA ILE A 106 5.29 -6.85 -10.02
C ILE A 106 5.97 -7.17 -11.33
N GLU A 107 6.66 -8.31 -11.44
CA GLU A 107 7.25 -8.76 -12.71
C GLU A 107 6.17 -8.96 -13.78
N GLN A 108 5.08 -9.67 -13.45
CA GLN A 108 3.96 -9.88 -14.37
C GLN A 108 3.29 -8.56 -14.80
N LEU A 109 3.09 -7.63 -13.86
CA LEU A 109 2.54 -6.31 -14.18
C LEU A 109 3.47 -5.50 -15.09
N CYS A 110 4.78 -5.52 -14.83
CA CYS A 110 5.76 -4.84 -15.66
C CYS A 110 5.82 -5.42 -17.07
N ASP A 111 5.77 -6.74 -17.22
CA ASP A 111 5.77 -7.40 -18.52
C ASP A 111 4.49 -7.09 -19.30
N GLN A 112 3.33 -7.19 -18.66
CA GLN A 112 2.03 -6.93 -19.26
C GLN A 112 1.89 -5.49 -19.76
N PHE A 113 2.33 -4.51 -18.96
CA PHE A 113 2.09 -3.09 -19.23
C PHE A 113 3.33 -2.33 -19.72
N ASN A 114 4.33 -3.03 -20.24
CA ASN A 114 5.58 -2.41 -20.70
C ASN A 114 5.36 -1.28 -21.73
N HIS A 115 4.36 -1.41 -22.60
CA HIS A 115 4.04 -0.40 -23.61
C HIS A 115 3.20 0.77 -23.09
N GLN A 116 2.61 0.63 -21.90
CA GLN A 116 1.75 1.63 -21.24
C GLN A 116 2.38 2.20 -19.98
N ARG A 117 3.69 1.98 -19.76
CA ARG A 117 4.40 2.40 -18.53
C ARG A 117 4.28 3.88 -18.20
N SER A 118 4.15 4.76 -19.18
CA SER A 118 3.95 6.20 -18.98
C SER A 118 2.58 6.57 -18.37
N GLN A 119 1.63 5.63 -18.35
CA GLN A 119 0.31 5.80 -17.74
C GLN A 119 0.24 5.16 -16.35
N LEU A 120 1.30 4.48 -15.89
CA LEU A 120 1.36 3.77 -14.62
C LEU A 120 2.37 4.39 -13.68
N LEU A 121 1.95 4.57 -12.42
CA LEU A 121 2.81 4.90 -11.30
C LEU A 121 2.68 3.80 -10.26
N PHE A 122 3.76 3.10 -9.96
CA PHE A 122 3.82 2.18 -8.83
C PHE A 122 4.12 2.94 -7.55
N ARG A 123 3.28 2.79 -6.53
CA ARG A 123 3.54 3.26 -5.17
C ARG A 123 3.58 2.08 -4.23
N PHE A 124 4.77 1.67 -3.88
CA PHE A 124 4.96 0.54 -2.99
C PHE A 124 4.89 0.98 -1.53
N THR A 125 4.13 0.24 -0.73
CA THR A 125 4.09 0.45 0.72
C THR A 125 5.29 -0.26 1.34
N ILE A 126 6.23 0.52 1.89
CA ILE A 126 7.42 0.05 2.62
C ILE A 126 7.44 0.78 3.96
N THR A 127 7.20 0.06 5.05
CA THR A 127 6.84 0.65 6.35
C THR A 127 7.93 0.55 7.41
N ALA A 128 8.82 -0.43 7.29
CA ALA A 128 10.01 -0.65 8.12
C ALA A 128 10.95 -1.64 7.44
N ARG A 129 12.22 -1.68 7.86
CA ARG A 129 13.22 -2.70 7.46
C ARG A 129 13.27 -3.87 8.42
N ASP A 130 13.08 -3.63 9.72
CA ASP A 130 13.16 -4.67 10.75
C ASP A 130 12.10 -5.77 10.51
N PRO A 131 12.52 -7.03 10.27
CA PRO A 131 11.61 -8.13 10.04
C PRO A 131 10.65 -8.40 11.22
N ALA A 132 11.08 -8.14 12.47
CA ALA A 132 10.24 -8.34 13.63
C ALA A 132 9.10 -7.31 13.67
N VAL A 133 9.40 -6.06 13.36
CA VAL A 133 8.40 -4.98 13.25
C VAL A 133 7.41 -5.28 12.11
N VAL A 134 7.94 -5.62 10.92
CA VAL A 134 7.10 -5.96 9.76
C VAL A 134 6.21 -7.16 10.06
N SER A 135 6.76 -8.25 10.58
CA SER A 135 6.03 -9.47 10.91
C SER A 135 4.92 -9.24 11.95
N PHE A 136 5.15 -8.37 12.93
CA PHE A 136 4.13 -8.03 13.92
C PHE A 136 2.98 -7.23 13.30
N TRP A 137 3.29 -6.19 12.55
CA TRP A 137 2.27 -5.26 12.05
C TRP A 137 1.61 -5.74 10.75
N GLU A 138 2.31 -6.52 9.95
CA GLU A 138 1.92 -6.97 8.61
C GLU A 138 2.18 -8.47 8.41
N PRO A 139 1.58 -9.34 9.24
CA PRO A 139 2.02 -10.71 9.48
C PRO A 139 2.11 -11.61 8.24
N ASN A 140 1.34 -11.32 7.19
CA ASN A 140 1.31 -12.12 5.96
C ASN A 140 1.76 -11.32 4.73
N ALA A 141 2.28 -10.10 4.92
CA ALA A 141 2.76 -9.31 3.80
C ALA A 141 4.21 -9.67 3.44
N PRO A 142 4.65 -9.43 2.21
CA PRO A 142 6.05 -9.57 1.83
C PRO A 142 6.98 -8.77 2.75
N GLY A 143 8.15 -9.31 3.06
CA GLY A 143 9.16 -8.65 3.87
C GLY A 143 9.80 -7.44 3.16
N TYR A 144 10.65 -6.72 3.88
CA TYR A 144 11.34 -5.54 3.35
C TYR A 144 12.12 -5.85 2.07
N GLU A 145 12.91 -6.92 2.07
CA GLU A 145 13.77 -7.30 0.94
C GLU A 145 12.97 -7.57 -0.35
N ASP A 146 11.81 -8.21 -0.25
CA ASP A 146 10.97 -8.47 -1.42
C ASP A 146 10.33 -7.18 -1.95
N ARG A 147 9.96 -6.26 -1.05
CA ARG A 147 9.45 -4.95 -1.45
C ARG A 147 10.53 -4.09 -2.10
N LEU A 148 11.76 -4.13 -1.59
CA LEU A 148 12.91 -3.44 -2.16
C LEU A 148 13.27 -4.03 -3.54
N LYS A 149 13.28 -5.35 -3.69
CA LYS A 149 13.48 -6.01 -4.99
C LYS A 149 12.41 -5.59 -6.00
N SER A 150 11.15 -5.54 -5.58
CA SER A 150 10.03 -5.10 -6.41
C SER A 150 10.18 -3.64 -6.87
N LEU A 151 10.63 -2.75 -5.96
CA LEU A 151 10.91 -1.35 -6.27
C LEU A 151 12.02 -1.23 -7.32
N LYS A 152 13.16 -1.93 -7.09
CA LYS A 152 14.29 -1.97 -8.02
C LYS A 152 13.89 -2.51 -9.38
N LEU A 153 13.07 -3.56 -9.42
CA LEU A 153 12.57 -4.17 -10.65
C LEU A 153 11.71 -3.18 -11.46
N ALA A 154 10.71 -2.57 -10.85
CA ALA A 154 9.83 -1.61 -11.52
C ALA A 154 10.61 -0.39 -12.04
N PHE A 155 11.54 0.14 -11.24
CA PHE A 155 12.42 1.24 -11.63
C PHE A 155 13.32 0.85 -12.84
N ALA A 156 13.97 -0.32 -12.78
CA ALA A 156 14.83 -0.82 -13.86
C ALA A 156 14.07 -1.08 -15.17
N ARG A 157 12.76 -1.42 -15.08
CA ARG A 157 11.86 -1.55 -16.24
C ARG A 157 11.35 -0.21 -16.77
N GLY A 158 11.74 0.91 -16.16
CA GLY A 158 11.42 2.29 -16.60
C GLY A 158 9.99 2.74 -16.28
N PHE A 159 9.36 2.14 -15.27
CA PHE A 159 8.11 2.65 -14.71
C PHE A 159 8.36 3.81 -13.75
N GLU A 160 7.38 4.71 -13.63
CA GLU A 160 7.39 5.68 -12.53
C GLU A 160 7.19 4.95 -11.20
N THR A 161 8.05 5.27 -10.22
CA THR A 161 8.07 4.62 -8.90
C THR A 161 7.93 5.63 -7.78
N SER A 162 7.21 5.24 -6.75
CA SER A 162 6.98 5.99 -5.52
C SER A 162 6.96 5.02 -4.35
N VAL A 163 7.26 5.52 -3.16
CA VAL A 163 7.13 4.74 -1.93
C VAL A 163 6.19 5.46 -0.96
N SER A 164 5.34 4.69 -0.29
CA SER A 164 4.53 5.13 0.84
C SER A 164 4.99 4.40 2.10
N CYS A 165 5.60 5.13 3.01
CA CYS A 165 5.85 4.72 4.38
C CYS A 165 4.74 5.30 5.27
N GLU A 166 3.50 4.83 5.05
CA GLU A 166 2.31 5.23 5.77
C GLU A 166 1.50 4.00 6.21
N PRO A 167 1.64 3.63 7.49
CA PRO A 167 2.35 4.35 8.55
C PRO A 167 3.86 4.05 8.59
N ILE A 168 4.65 4.99 9.14
CA ILE A 168 6.01 4.71 9.59
C ILE A 168 5.92 3.73 10.77
N LEU A 169 6.43 2.52 10.65
CA LEU A 169 6.40 1.53 11.73
C LEU A 169 7.65 1.56 12.60
N ASP A 170 8.75 2.09 12.07
CA ASP A 170 9.99 2.31 12.80
C ASP A 170 10.60 3.66 12.43
N ILE A 171 10.49 4.64 13.34
CA ILE A 171 10.99 5.99 13.10
C ILE A 171 12.51 6.07 13.25
N GLU A 172 13.09 5.21 14.09
CA GLU A 172 14.55 5.21 14.37
C GLU A 172 15.34 4.78 13.13
N ASP A 173 14.78 3.86 12.34
CA ASP A 173 15.40 3.31 11.15
C ASP A 173 14.93 3.98 9.84
N CYS A 174 13.96 4.89 9.94
CA CYS A 174 13.29 5.48 8.77
C CYS A 174 14.25 6.24 7.84
N ILE A 175 15.24 6.96 8.39
CA ILE A 175 16.22 7.71 7.60
C ILE A 175 17.05 6.74 6.76
N GLN A 176 17.60 5.71 7.37
CA GLN A 176 18.39 4.69 6.69
C GLN A 176 17.58 3.97 5.60
N MET A 177 16.30 3.69 5.89
CA MET A 177 15.39 3.12 4.89
C MET A 177 15.21 4.06 3.70
N VAL A 178 15.01 5.35 3.93
CA VAL A 178 14.87 6.35 2.86
C VAL A 178 16.13 6.45 2.02
N GLU A 179 17.31 6.52 2.64
CA GLU A 179 18.60 6.55 1.94
C GLU A 179 18.82 5.31 1.05
N GLU A 180 18.35 4.14 1.48
CA GLU A 180 18.47 2.91 0.72
C GLU A 180 17.54 2.85 -0.49
N ILE A 181 16.33 3.42 -0.38
CA ILE A 181 15.31 3.33 -1.43
C ILE A 181 15.30 4.50 -2.40
N GLU A 182 15.80 5.69 -2.00
CA GLU A 182 15.64 6.94 -2.77
C GLU A 182 16.18 6.85 -4.20
N ALA A 183 17.27 6.13 -4.41
CA ALA A 183 17.87 5.93 -5.74
C ALA A 183 16.95 5.19 -6.74
N PHE A 184 15.89 4.53 -6.25
CA PHE A 184 14.94 3.76 -7.04
C PHE A 184 13.54 4.40 -7.05
N VAL A 185 13.42 5.65 -6.57
CA VAL A 185 12.17 6.40 -6.55
C VAL A 185 12.25 7.57 -7.52
N SER A 186 11.46 7.49 -8.60
CA SER A 186 11.45 8.54 -9.63
C SER A 186 10.39 9.62 -9.39
N HIS A 187 9.40 9.36 -8.51
CA HIS A 187 8.28 10.29 -8.29
C HIS A 187 8.29 10.90 -6.87
N SER A 188 8.07 10.12 -5.81
CA SER A 188 7.95 10.66 -4.45
C SER A 188 8.06 9.59 -3.37
N ILE A 189 8.54 9.98 -2.19
CA ILE A 189 8.47 9.19 -0.94
C ILE A 189 7.49 9.91 -0.02
N TRP A 190 6.47 9.19 0.43
CA TRP A 190 5.46 9.66 1.37
C TRP A 190 5.73 9.09 2.75
N LEU A 191 5.86 9.97 3.73
CA LEU A 191 6.09 9.59 5.12
C LEU A 191 4.90 10.04 5.96
N GLY A 192 4.29 9.13 6.71
CA GLY A 192 3.12 9.48 7.49
C GLY A 192 2.93 8.67 8.76
N LYS A 193 2.23 9.31 9.72
CA LYS A 193 1.85 8.69 10.98
C LYS A 193 0.80 7.59 10.81
N MET A 194 0.77 6.65 11.73
CA MET A 194 -0.37 5.76 11.90
C MET A 194 -1.57 6.56 12.41
N LYS A 195 -2.53 6.80 11.53
CA LYS A 195 -3.75 7.55 11.88
C LYS A 195 -4.78 6.63 12.53
N ARG A 196 -5.46 7.12 13.58
CA ARG A 196 -6.60 6.46 14.24
C ARG A 196 -6.21 5.07 14.79
N ILE A 197 -5.07 4.98 15.43
CA ILE A 197 -4.51 3.72 15.92
C ILE A 197 -5.49 3.00 16.88
N GLU A 198 -6.15 3.75 17.76
CA GLU A 198 -7.13 3.23 18.74
C GLU A 198 -8.37 2.61 18.10
N GLU A 199 -8.72 3.05 16.87
CA GLU A 199 -9.88 2.55 16.15
C GLU A 199 -9.56 1.37 15.22
N ARG A 200 -8.30 1.23 14.82
CA ARG A 200 -7.88 0.28 13.78
C ARG A 200 -7.16 -0.93 14.34
N VAL A 201 -6.46 -0.75 15.45
CA VAL A 201 -5.62 -1.80 16.05
C VAL A 201 -6.35 -2.44 17.22
N LEU A 202 -6.57 -3.75 17.12
CA LEU A 202 -7.06 -4.54 18.22
C LEU A 202 -5.90 -4.82 19.18
N VAL A 203 -6.02 -4.36 20.41
CA VAL A 203 -5.09 -4.69 21.49
C VAL A 203 -5.55 -5.97 22.17
N ASP A 204 -5.06 -7.09 21.66
CA ASP A 204 -5.45 -8.45 22.04
C ASP A 204 -4.42 -9.17 22.93
N SER A 205 -3.29 -8.50 23.22
CA SER A 205 -2.19 -9.05 24.01
C SER A 205 -1.31 -7.92 24.59
N ASP A 206 -0.51 -8.27 25.60
CA ASP A 206 0.49 -7.36 26.18
C ASP A 206 1.51 -6.91 25.13
N ALA A 207 1.88 -7.78 24.21
CA ALA A 207 2.73 -7.43 23.07
C ALA A 207 2.08 -6.39 22.15
N ALA A 208 0.78 -6.53 21.87
CA ALA A 208 0.05 -5.53 21.08
C ALA A 208 -0.06 -4.19 21.82
N ALA A 209 -0.28 -4.20 23.13
CA ALA A 209 -0.28 -2.99 23.97
C ALA A 209 1.08 -2.29 23.94
N ALA A 210 2.16 -3.03 24.09
CA ALA A 210 3.52 -2.51 24.05
C ALA A 210 3.87 -1.88 22.71
N GLU A 211 3.54 -2.55 21.59
CA GLU A 211 3.77 -2.05 20.24
C GLU A 211 2.93 -0.81 19.91
N VAL A 212 1.68 -0.75 20.33
CA VAL A 212 0.85 0.44 20.19
C VAL A 212 1.45 1.61 20.97
N ALA A 213 1.88 1.39 22.22
CA ALA A 213 2.54 2.42 23.04
C ALA A 213 3.85 2.90 22.37
N ARG A 214 4.64 1.99 21.81
CA ARG A 214 5.87 2.32 21.07
C ARG A 214 5.56 3.23 19.87
N ILE A 215 4.61 2.87 19.02
CA ILE A 215 4.21 3.68 17.86
C ILE A 215 3.72 5.07 18.28
N VAL A 216 2.84 5.15 19.28
CA VAL A 216 2.32 6.44 19.78
C VAL A 216 3.46 7.34 20.28
N SER A 217 4.40 6.78 21.04
CA SER A 217 5.58 7.51 21.54
C SER A 217 6.50 7.96 20.41
N GLN A 218 6.81 7.09 19.46
CA GLN A 218 7.69 7.37 18.34
C GLN A 218 7.10 8.39 17.35
N GLN A 219 5.78 8.42 17.18
CA GLN A 219 5.11 9.29 16.21
C GLN A 219 4.57 10.59 16.82
N SER A 220 5.14 11.08 17.92
CA SER A 220 4.84 12.43 18.42
C SER A 220 5.15 13.48 17.35
N ASP A 221 4.44 14.63 17.39
CA ASP A 221 4.64 15.70 16.39
C ASP A 221 6.08 16.22 16.38
N ALA A 222 6.72 16.25 17.54
CA ALA A 222 8.11 16.67 17.68
C ALA A 222 9.06 15.70 16.95
N ARG A 223 8.89 14.40 17.13
CA ARG A 223 9.75 13.38 16.48
C ARG A 223 9.55 13.33 14.97
N ILE A 224 8.31 13.42 14.51
CA ILE A 224 8.02 13.50 13.07
C ILE A 224 8.64 14.76 12.47
N ARG A 225 8.60 15.91 13.16
CA ARG A 225 9.25 17.13 12.68
C ARG A 225 10.76 16.95 12.56
N LEU A 226 11.40 16.36 13.58
CA LEU A 226 12.84 16.06 13.53
C LEU A 226 13.19 15.14 12.37
N LEU A 227 12.39 14.09 12.12
CA LEU A 227 12.58 13.21 10.98
C LEU A 227 12.56 13.99 9.65
N TYR A 228 11.57 14.86 9.44
CA TYR A 228 11.50 15.67 8.22
C TYR A 228 12.67 16.64 8.08
N GLU A 229 13.16 17.20 9.19
CA GLU A 229 14.32 18.09 9.19
C GLU A 229 15.61 17.34 8.81
N SER A 230 15.73 16.07 9.20
CA SER A 230 16.88 15.23 8.89
C SER A 230 16.92 14.72 7.44
N LEU A 231 15.78 14.77 6.74
CA LEU A 231 15.65 14.31 5.34
C LEU A 231 15.69 15.47 4.31
N LYS A 232 15.97 16.69 4.74
CA LYS A 232 16.16 17.87 3.88
C LYS A 232 17.60 18.03 3.46
#